data_c34ceca51ce574bfdfd42c75e0eddfa5
#
_entry.id   c34ceca51ce574bfdfd42c75e0eddfa5
#
_cell.length_a   1.000
_cell.length_b   1.000
_cell.length_c   1.000
_cell.angle_alpha   90.00
_cell.angle_beta   90.00
_cell.angle_gamma   90.00
#
_symmetry.space_group_name_H-M   'P 1'
#
loop_
_entity.id
_entity.type
_entity.pdbx_description
1 polymer ?
#
loop_
_entity_poly.entity_id
_entity_poly.type
_entity_poly.pdbx_seq_one_letter_code
_entity_poly.pdbx_strand_id
1 'polypeptide(L)'
;VITDGLGFMYNNCMMVFDPRPGHVGSLASGKARFTAMCPTILSKDGKPFLALGAPGGTTITMGVLQTILNAVDFRMSAQDAVSAPRFCATSNVIELTNRIFRGVERDLNKEGYETRRYAASYVTPIVHAIRFRDGKLDGGADPAGDGMAASC
;
A
#
# COMPACT_ATOMS: atom_id res chain seq x y z
N VAL A 1 -1.62 20.31 -12.97
CA VAL A 1 -1.88 21.71 -13.30
C VAL A 1 -1.08 22.58 -12.33
N ILE A 2 -0.38 23.56 -12.85
CA ILE A 2 0.35 24.57 -12.08
C ILE A 2 -0.34 25.91 -12.36
N THR A 3 -0.59 26.69 -11.33
CA THR A 3 -1.11 28.05 -11.46
C THR A 3 0.03 29.03 -11.22
N ASP A 4 0.12 30.05 -12.07
CA ASP A 4 1.14 31.08 -11.95
C ASP A 4 1.07 31.77 -10.57
N GLY A 5 2.24 31.99 -9.98
CA GLY A 5 2.40 32.64 -8.68
C GLY A 5 2.21 31.77 -7.45
N LEU A 6 1.78 30.50 -7.58
CA LEU A 6 1.61 29.63 -6.42
C LEU A 6 2.86 28.82 -6.03
N GLY A 7 3.78 28.57 -6.97
CA GLY A 7 5.02 27.83 -6.69
C GLY A 7 4.85 26.34 -6.36
N PHE A 8 3.64 25.77 -6.47
CA PHE A 8 3.36 24.35 -6.23
C PHE A 8 2.32 23.80 -7.21
N MET A 9 2.30 22.49 -7.37
CA MET A 9 1.30 21.78 -8.18
C MET A 9 0.05 21.46 -7.37
N TYR A 10 -1.12 21.52 -8.02
CA TYR A 10 -2.34 20.97 -7.43
C TYR A 10 -2.25 19.44 -7.31
N ASN A 11 -2.97 18.90 -6.31
CA ASN A 11 -3.16 17.46 -6.21
C ASN A 11 -4.13 16.95 -7.31
N ASN A 12 -4.18 15.63 -7.50
CA ASN A 12 -5.08 14.98 -8.45
C ASN A 12 -6.26 14.27 -7.74
N CYS A 13 -6.60 14.67 -6.53
CA CYS A 13 -7.55 13.96 -5.67
C CYS A 13 -8.99 13.92 -6.22
N MET A 14 -9.33 14.79 -7.18
CA MET A 14 -10.63 14.76 -7.86
C MET A 14 -10.87 13.46 -8.65
N MET A 15 -9.82 12.75 -9.05
CA MET A 15 -9.94 11.49 -9.80
C MET A 15 -10.60 10.35 -9.03
N VAL A 16 -10.73 10.47 -7.70
CA VAL A 16 -11.36 9.42 -6.88
C VAL A 16 -12.87 9.61 -6.70
N PHE A 17 -13.45 10.69 -7.23
CA PHE A 17 -14.90 10.79 -7.35
C PHE A 17 -15.42 9.85 -8.44
N ASP A 18 -16.62 9.30 -8.23
CA ASP A 18 -17.33 8.55 -9.27
C ASP A 18 -17.83 9.55 -10.32
N PRO A 19 -17.44 9.39 -11.61
CA PRO A 19 -17.88 10.29 -12.67
C PRO A 19 -19.36 10.12 -13.02
N ARG A 20 -20.02 9.05 -12.58
CA ARG A 20 -21.43 8.79 -12.85
C ARG A 20 -22.31 9.61 -11.91
N PRO A 21 -23.29 10.36 -12.39
CA PRO A 21 -24.21 11.11 -11.53
C PRO A 21 -25.07 10.19 -10.63
N GLY A 22 -25.39 10.67 -9.44
CA GLY A 22 -26.34 9.99 -8.53
C GLY A 22 -25.77 8.84 -7.70
N HIS A 23 -24.50 8.49 -7.83
CA HIS A 23 -23.85 7.48 -7.00
C HIS A 23 -23.33 8.09 -5.69
N VAL A 24 -23.14 7.26 -4.68
CA VAL A 24 -22.58 7.69 -3.37
C VAL A 24 -21.24 8.40 -3.53
N GLY A 25 -20.40 7.95 -4.45
CA GLY A 25 -19.09 8.53 -4.77
C GLY A 25 -19.11 9.72 -5.74
N SER A 26 -20.28 10.11 -6.29
CA SER A 26 -20.37 11.15 -7.33
C SER A 26 -19.93 12.52 -6.83
N LEU A 27 -19.33 13.29 -7.74
CA LEU A 27 -18.95 14.69 -7.48
C LEU A 27 -20.20 15.52 -7.20
N ALA A 28 -20.20 16.28 -6.11
CA ALA A 28 -21.22 17.23 -5.75
C ALA A 28 -20.62 18.38 -4.92
N SER A 29 -21.28 19.55 -4.94
CA SER A 29 -20.85 20.69 -4.17
C SER A 29 -20.86 20.38 -2.67
N GLY A 30 -19.79 20.78 -1.97
CA GLY A 30 -19.62 20.55 -0.53
C GLY A 30 -19.34 19.09 -0.13
N LYS A 31 -19.19 18.17 -1.08
CA LYS A 31 -19.00 16.74 -0.81
C LYS A 31 -17.51 16.39 -0.69
N ALA A 32 -17.17 15.70 0.38
CA ALA A 32 -15.84 15.12 0.54
C ALA A 32 -15.66 13.90 -0.39
N ARG A 33 -14.48 13.77 -0.98
CA ARG A 33 -14.09 12.58 -1.71
C ARG A 33 -13.80 11.41 -0.78
N PHE A 34 -13.87 10.21 -1.31
CA PHE A 34 -13.31 9.05 -0.64
C PHE A 34 -11.77 9.12 -0.63
N THR A 35 -11.11 8.47 0.32
CA THR A 35 -9.66 8.34 0.37
C THR A 35 -9.24 6.92 0.69
N ALA A 36 -8.19 6.45 0.02
CA ALA A 36 -7.50 5.20 0.34
C ALA A 36 -6.17 5.46 1.09
N MET A 37 -5.82 6.71 1.38
CA MET A 37 -4.65 7.05 2.18
C MET A 37 -4.76 6.41 3.55
N CYS A 38 -3.73 5.67 3.95
CA CYS A 38 -3.71 4.85 5.15
C CYS A 38 -2.38 5.00 5.91
N PRO A 39 -2.03 6.25 6.34
CA PRO A 39 -0.86 6.41 7.21
C PRO A 39 -1.14 5.71 8.55
N THR A 40 -0.21 4.86 8.98
CA THR A 40 -0.47 3.99 10.11
C THR A 40 0.71 4.02 11.10
N ILE A 41 0.40 4.11 12.39
CA ILE A 41 1.35 3.93 13.47
C ILE A 41 0.81 2.83 14.38
N LEU A 42 1.60 1.77 14.57
CA LEU A 42 1.33 0.73 15.55
C LEU A 42 2.10 1.05 16.83
N SER A 43 1.43 0.86 17.95
CA SER A 43 2.04 0.96 19.28
C SER A 43 2.02 -0.40 19.97
N LYS A 44 3.06 -0.69 20.73
CA LYS A 44 3.16 -1.85 21.62
C LYS A 44 3.59 -1.37 23.00
N ASP A 45 2.86 -1.76 24.02
CA ASP A 45 3.13 -1.37 25.42
C ASP A 45 3.26 0.16 25.59
N GLY A 46 2.38 0.92 24.91
CA GLY A 46 2.36 2.38 24.95
C GLY A 46 3.48 3.09 24.18
N LYS A 47 4.33 2.35 23.47
CA LYS A 47 5.45 2.91 22.67
C LYS A 47 5.25 2.65 21.19
N PRO A 48 5.72 3.55 20.29
CA PRO A 48 5.72 3.28 18.85
C PRO A 48 6.46 1.97 18.55
N PHE A 49 5.87 1.15 17.69
CA PHE A 49 6.44 -0.11 17.25
C PHE A 49 6.73 -0.11 15.74
N LEU A 50 5.81 0.42 14.94
CA LEU A 50 5.93 0.47 13.48
C LEU A 50 5.17 1.69 12.96
N ALA A 51 5.81 2.48 12.12
CA ALA A 51 5.19 3.56 11.36
C ALA A 51 5.33 3.25 9.87
N LEU A 52 4.23 3.33 9.11
CA LEU A 52 4.26 3.01 7.69
C LEU A 52 3.18 3.75 6.91
N GLY A 53 3.38 3.81 5.61
CA GLY A 53 2.44 4.39 4.66
C GLY A 53 2.85 4.08 3.24
N ALA A 54 1.97 4.38 2.29
CA ALA A 54 2.21 4.08 0.88
C ALA A 54 1.47 5.03 -0.06
N PRO A 55 2.00 5.38 -1.23
CA PRO A 55 1.22 5.71 -2.41
C PRO A 55 0.71 4.44 -3.09
N GLY A 56 -0.37 4.52 -3.89
CA GLY A 56 -0.87 3.37 -4.65
C GLY A 56 -2.38 3.32 -4.87
N GLY A 57 -3.09 4.42 -4.62
CA GLY A 57 -4.54 4.49 -4.85
C GLY A 57 -5.32 3.48 -3.99
N THR A 58 -6.22 2.73 -4.60
CA THR A 58 -7.09 1.76 -3.90
C THR A 58 -6.36 0.56 -3.32
N THR A 59 -5.12 0.28 -3.75
CA THR A 59 -4.34 -0.86 -3.27
C THR A 59 -3.56 -0.57 -1.99
N ILE A 60 -3.50 0.71 -1.54
CA ILE A 60 -2.73 1.15 -0.37
C ILE A 60 -3.05 0.33 0.87
N THR A 61 -4.33 0.17 1.20
CA THR A 61 -4.78 -0.53 2.40
C THR A 61 -4.28 -1.98 2.44
N MET A 62 -4.34 -2.68 1.30
CA MET A 62 -3.86 -4.06 1.19
C MET A 62 -2.35 -4.17 1.37
N GLY A 63 -1.58 -3.22 0.84
CA GLY A 63 -0.13 -3.21 1.03
C GLY A 63 0.27 -2.89 2.47
N VAL A 64 -0.36 -1.90 3.08
CA VAL A 64 -0.15 -1.53 4.48
C VAL A 64 -0.47 -2.72 5.39
N LEU A 65 -1.64 -3.37 5.22
CA LEU A 65 -2.05 -4.53 6.00
C LEU A 65 -1.04 -5.68 5.91
N GLN A 66 -0.65 -6.07 4.70
CA GLN A 66 0.29 -7.19 4.50
C GLN A 66 1.67 -6.86 5.09
N THR A 67 2.13 -5.62 4.98
CA THR A 67 3.39 -5.18 5.61
C THR A 67 3.31 -5.25 7.14
N ILE A 68 2.17 -4.90 7.74
CA ILE A 68 1.94 -5.05 9.17
C ILE A 68 2.03 -6.52 9.59
N LEU A 69 1.31 -7.41 8.90
CA LEU A 69 1.34 -8.85 9.17
C LEU A 69 2.76 -9.42 9.03
N ASN A 70 3.49 -9.01 8.00
CA ASN A 70 4.87 -9.41 7.80
C ASN A 70 5.78 -8.98 8.97
N ALA A 71 5.64 -7.76 9.44
CA ALA A 71 6.45 -7.22 10.53
C ALA A 71 6.05 -7.77 11.91
N VAL A 72 4.76 -8.00 12.16
CA VAL A 72 4.21 -8.41 13.46
C VAL A 72 4.21 -9.93 13.61
N ASP A 73 3.50 -10.63 12.71
CA ASP A 73 3.26 -12.07 12.83
C ASP A 73 4.47 -12.88 12.34
N PHE A 74 5.05 -12.49 11.20
CA PHE A 74 6.23 -13.15 10.65
C PHE A 74 7.56 -12.57 11.15
N ARG A 75 7.53 -11.51 11.97
CA ARG A 75 8.70 -10.88 12.63
C ARG A 75 9.80 -10.42 11.67
N MET A 76 9.43 -10.11 10.45
CA MET A 76 10.36 -9.64 9.42
C MET A 76 10.96 -8.29 9.82
N SER A 77 12.17 -7.98 9.30
CA SER A 77 12.72 -6.62 9.33
C SER A 77 11.82 -5.66 8.57
N ALA A 78 11.97 -4.35 8.77
CA ALA A 78 11.20 -3.36 7.99
C ALA A 78 11.42 -3.53 6.48
N GLN A 79 12.69 -3.74 6.07
CA GLN A 79 13.03 -3.94 4.67
C GLN A 79 12.43 -5.23 4.09
N ASP A 80 12.50 -6.35 4.82
CA ASP A 80 11.92 -7.62 4.36
C ASP A 80 10.41 -7.52 4.25
N ALA A 81 9.76 -6.87 5.24
CA ALA A 81 8.31 -6.70 5.29
C ALA A 81 7.76 -5.89 4.11
N VAL A 82 8.45 -4.79 3.72
CA VAL A 82 8.04 -3.98 2.56
C VAL A 82 8.42 -4.63 1.22
N SER A 83 9.46 -5.47 1.20
CA SER A 83 9.92 -6.16 0.00
C SER A 83 9.20 -7.48 -0.26
N ALA A 84 8.44 -8.00 0.69
CA ALA A 84 7.73 -9.27 0.55
C ALA A 84 6.74 -9.28 -0.63
N PRO A 85 6.54 -10.42 -1.29
CA PRO A 85 5.52 -10.54 -2.34
C PRO A 85 4.14 -10.20 -1.81
N ARG A 86 3.36 -9.45 -2.58
CA ARG A 86 2.03 -9.00 -2.19
C ARG A 86 0.96 -9.42 -3.18
N PHE A 87 -0.26 -9.46 -2.71
CA PHE A 87 -1.46 -9.63 -3.51
C PHE A 87 -2.45 -8.50 -3.25
N CYS A 88 -3.42 -8.34 -4.13
CA CYS A 88 -4.51 -7.40 -3.95
C CYS A 88 -5.84 -8.08 -4.30
N ALA A 89 -6.82 -7.97 -3.40
CA ALA A 89 -8.15 -8.54 -3.54
C ALA A 89 -9.22 -7.45 -3.35
N THR A 90 -9.08 -6.33 -4.05
CA THR A 90 -10.04 -5.21 -4.03
C THR A 90 -11.16 -5.37 -5.07
N SER A 91 -11.14 -6.43 -5.84
CA SER A 91 -12.17 -6.82 -6.82
C SER A 91 -12.47 -8.32 -6.70
N ASN A 92 -13.27 -8.84 -7.62
CA ASN A 92 -13.53 -10.29 -7.71
C ASN A 92 -12.33 -11.10 -8.26
N VAL A 93 -11.26 -10.43 -8.66
CA VAL A 93 -10.02 -11.04 -9.14
C VAL A 93 -8.92 -10.81 -8.12
N ILE A 94 -8.20 -11.85 -7.74
CA ILE A 94 -7.03 -11.76 -6.86
C ILE A 94 -5.80 -11.44 -7.73
N GLU A 95 -5.26 -10.26 -7.59
CA GLU A 95 -4.08 -9.81 -8.29
C GLU A 95 -2.82 -10.22 -7.53
N LEU A 96 -1.92 -10.94 -8.17
CA LEU A 96 -0.71 -11.51 -7.58
C LEU A 96 0.53 -10.86 -8.15
N THR A 97 1.48 -10.44 -7.30
CA THR A 97 2.81 -10.08 -7.81
C THR A 97 3.53 -11.30 -8.37
N ASN A 98 4.45 -11.09 -9.32
CA ASN A 98 5.17 -12.18 -9.98
C ASN A 98 5.96 -13.08 -9.02
N ARG A 99 6.34 -12.55 -7.86
CA ARG A 99 7.14 -13.24 -6.84
C ARG A 99 6.33 -14.20 -5.94
N ILE A 100 5.00 -14.18 -6.00
CA ILE A 100 4.17 -15.18 -5.31
C ILE A 100 4.35 -16.53 -6.00
N PHE A 101 4.59 -17.56 -5.19
CA PHE A 101 4.83 -18.91 -5.69
C PHE A 101 3.64 -19.41 -6.53
N ARG A 102 3.93 -20.01 -7.69
CA ARG A 102 2.88 -20.46 -8.64
C ARG A 102 1.97 -21.55 -8.08
N GLY A 103 2.44 -22.29 -7.08
CA GLY A 103 1.61 -23.25 -6.35
C GLY A 103 0.43 -22.59 -5.65
N VAL A 104 0.65 -21.43 -5.02
CA VAL A 104 -0.42 -20.67 -4.36
C VAL A 104 -1.49 -20.22 -5.37
N GLU A 105 -1.09 -19.71 -6.52
CA GLU A 105 -2.02 -19.33 -7.59
C GLU A 105 -2.86 -20.52 -8.06
N ARG A 106 -2.20 -21.66 -8.29
CA ARG A 106 -2.88 -22.89 -8.70
C ARG A 106 -3.89 -23.37 -7.65
N ASP A 107 -3.54 -23.26 -6.37
CA ASP A 107 -4.41 -23.71 -5.30
C ASP A 107 -5.59 -22.76 -5.10
N LEU A 108 -5.39 -21.45 -5.22
CA LEU A 108 -6.48 -20.45 -5.25
C LEU A 108 -7.46 -20.72 -6.39
N ASN A 109 -6.94 -21.04 -7.60
CA ASN A 109 -7.79 -21.35 -8.76
C ASN A 109 -8.59 -22.64 -8.56
N LYS A 110 -8.04 -23.66 -7.88
CA LYS A 110 -8.78 -24.87 -7.50
C LYS A 110 -9.92 -24.59 -6.53
N GLU A 111 -9.73 -23.64 -5.62
CA GLU A 111 -10.76 -23.16 -4.68
C GLU A 111 -11.82 -22.27 -5.36
N GLY A 112 -11.70 -22.01 -6.67
CA GLY A 112 -12.66 -21.24 -7.46
C GLY A 112 -12.37 -19.71 -7.50
N TYR A 113 -11.25 -19.26 -6.99
CA TYR A 113 -10.86 -17.85 -7.10
C TYR A 113 -10.27 -17.56 -8.47
N GLU A 114 -10.73 -16.48 -9.10
CA GLU A 114 -10.08 -15.94 -10.29
C GLU A 114 -8.81 -15.20 -9.88
N THR A 115 -7.68 -15.51 -10.53
CA THR A 115 -6.39 -14.87 -10.25
C THR A 115 -5.83 -14.19 -11.48
N ARG A 116 -5.13 -13.07 -11.28
CA ARG A 116 -4.36 -12.38 -12.31
C ARG A 116 -2.96 -12.07 -11.81
N ARG A 117 -1.95 -12.56 -12.52
CA ARG A 117 -0.55 -12.33 -12.18
C ARG A 117 0.02 -11.15 -12.95
N TYR A 118 0.67 -10.23 -12.23
CA TYR A 118 1.47 -9.18 -12.84
C TYR A 118 2.74 -9.76 -13.46
N ALA A 119 3.19 -9.17 -14.56
CA ALA A 119 4.50 -9.48 -15.13
C ALA A 119 5.65 -8.91 -14.28
N ALA A 120 5.41 -7.77 -13.61
CA ALA A 120 6.39 -7.13 -12.77
C ALA A 120 6.57 -7.82 -11.41
N SER A 121 7.80 -7.83 -10.91
CA SER A 121 8.14 -8.39 -9.59
C SER A 121 7.71 -7.49 -8.44
N TYR A 122 7.70 -6.19 -8.66
CA TYR A 122 7.27 -5.17 -7.71
C TYR A 122 6.24 -4.26 -8.37
N VAL A 123 5.16 -3.97 -7.66
CA VAL A 123 4.04 -3.14 -8.14
C VAL A 123 3.48 -2.31 -6.99
N THR A 124 2.66 -1.33 -7.31
CA THR A 124 1.92 -0.57 -6.28
C THR A 124 1.06 -1.49 -5.39
N PRO A 125 0.88 -1.14 -4.11
CA PRO A 125 1.34 0.08 -3.44
C PRO A 125 2.83 0.03 -3.11
N ILE A 126 3.48 1.20 -3.06
CA ILE A 126 4.90 1.34 -2.71
C ILE A 126 4.96 1.66 -1.21
N VAL A 127 5.25 0.66 -0.38
CA VAL A 127 5.21 0.81 1.08
C VAL A 127 6.55 1.23 1.64
N HIS A 128 6.57 2.26 2.48
CA HIS A 128 7.72 2.63 3.28
C HIS A 128 7.38 2.43 4.76
N ALA A 129 8.34 1.91 5.52
CA ALA A 129 8.13 1.58 6.93
C ALA A 129 9.35 1.93 7.78
N ILE A 130 9.09 2.31 9.03
CA ILE A 130 10.11 2.46 10.08
C ILE A 130 9.65 1.61 11.26
N ARG A 131 10.46 0.64 11.65
CA ARG A 131 10.24 -0.21 12.81
C ARG A 131 11.12 0.25 13.96
N PHE A 132 10.52 0.32 15.14
CA PHE A 132 11.21 0.66 16.38
C PHE A 132 11.53 -0.64 17.11
N ARG A 133 12.80 -0.93 17.30
CA ARG A 133 13.24 -2.16 17.96
C ARG A 133 14.49 -1.91 18.82
N ASP A 134 14.40 -2.27 20.10
CA ASP A 134 15.54 -2.24 21.03
C ASP A 134 16.29 -0.89 21.04
N GLY A 135 15.53 0.22 21.01
CA GLY A 135 16.07 1.59 20.98
C GLY A 135 16.68 2.00 19.63
N LYS A 136 16.53 1.18 18.59
CA LYS A 136 17.03 1.46 17.24
C LYS A 136 15.86 1.61 16.24
N LEU A 137 16.13 2.32 15.16
CA LEU A 137 15.25 2.43 14.02
C LEU A 137 15.71 1.46 12.92
N ASP A 138 14.75 0.68 12.40
CA ASP A 138 14.92 -0.22 11.27
C ASP A 138 14.03 0.28 10.14
N GLY A 139 14.63 0.85 9.10
CA GLY A 139 13.94 1.45 7.97
C GLY A 139 13.79 0.49 6.80
N GLY A 140 12.65 0.55 6.12
CA GLY A 140 12.39 -0.21 4.90
C GLY A 140 11.80 0.66 3.80
N ALA A 141 12.39 0.58 2.62
CA ALA A 141 11.92 1.22 1.40
C ALA A 141 11.52 0.16 0.37
N ASP A 142 10.33 0.31 -0.20
CA ASP A 142 9.79 -0.63 -1.18
C ASP A 142 10.62 -0.59 -2.48
N PRO A 143 11.06 -1.75 -2.98
CA PRO A 143 11.83 -1.82 -4.23
C PRO A 143 11.06 -1.41 -5.49
N ALA A 144 9.74 -1.21 -5.41
CA ALA A 144 8.94 -0.67 -6.52
C ALA A 144 9.13 0.83 -6.74
N GLY A 145 9.78 1.53 -5.81
CA GLY A 145 10.03 2.98 -5.86
C GLY A 145 11.50 3.33 -5.70
N ASP A 146 11.80 4.62 -5.83
CA ASP A 146 13.16 5.17 -5.72
C ASP A 146 13.53 5.56 -4.28
N GLY A 147 12.71 5.16 -3.30
CA GLY A 147 12.94 5.46 -1.89
C GLY A 147 14.12 4.67 -1.31
N MET A 148 14.77 5.25 -0.31
CA MET A 148 15.86 4.62 0.41
C MET A 148 15.71 4.87 1.92
N ALA A 149 15.99 3.84 2.72
CA ALA A 149 16.19 4.02 4.16
C ALA A 149 17.66 4.40 4.40
N ALA A 150 17.88 5.55 5.01
CA ALA A 150 19.20 6.03 5.38
C ALA A 150 19.27 6.30 6.88
N SER A 151 20.41 6.03 7.50
CA SER A 151 20.73 6.46 8.86
C SER A 151 21.67 7.65 8.83
N CYS A 152 21.51 8.58 9.72
CA CYS A 152 22.45 9.68 10.00
C CYS A 152 23.13 9.42 11.36
#